data_28d64f8c82c7b7f2d2c9532c91bf9c3f
#
_entry.id   28d64f8c82c7b7f2d2c9532c91bf9c3f
#
_cell.length_a   1.000
_cell.length_b   1.000
_cell.length_c   1.000
_cell.angle_alpha   90.00
_cell.angle_beta   90.00
_cell.angle_gamma   90.00
#
_symmetry.space_group_name_H-M   'P 1'
#
loop_
_entity.id
_entity.type
_entity.pdbx_description
1 polymer ?
#
loop_
_entity_poly.entity_id
_entity_poly.type
_entity_poly.pdbx_seq_one_letter_code
_entity_poly.pdbx_strand_id
1 'polypeptide(L)'
;MLKWLGILLVVAACLLLGNKQAVALRERVKIWEQASRLAGMLETRIAYSTRPIPQLLNELYRTDNLTALPFLPKLSSCAPEKMAECWQTGVEKELTVLPVSDRALLAAFGAPLGRTDIAGQIAHCRTYAARFEERRTAAAAELSEKGRLYPLLGLLGGLALALLLI
;
A
#
# COMPACT_ATOMS: atom_id res chain seq x y z
N MET A 1 14.93 38.58 -16.73
CA MET A 1 13.58 38.03 -16.55
C MET A 1 13.57 36.51 -16.78
N LEU A 2 13.99 36.04 -17.98
CA LEU A 2 13.95 34.59 -18.36
C LEU A 2 14.80 33.68 -17.46
N LYS A 3 16.01 34.12 -17.06
CA LYS A 3 16.89 33.38 -16.14
C LYS A 3 16.24 33.10 -14.78
N TRP A 4 15.61 34.09 -14.18
CA TRP A 4 14.94 33.96 -12.88
C TRP A 4 13.76 32.98 -12.92
N LEU A 5 13.01 32.98 -14.03
CA LEU A 5 11.93 32.03 -14.26
C LEU A 5 12.46 30.58 -14.34
N GLY A 6 13.58 30.37 -15.03
CA GLY A 6 14.24 29.07 -15.14
C GLY A 6 14.72 28.53 -13.77
N ILE A 7 15.34 29.38 -12.95
CA ILE A 7 15.81 29.04 -11.62
C ILE A 7 14.63 28.62 -10.72
N LEU A 8 13.56 29.42 -10.72
CA LEU A 8 12.35 29.13 -9.94
C LEU A 8 11.72 27.78 -10.32
N LEU A 9 11.72 27.46 -11.62
CA LEU A 9 11.16 26.22 -12.14
C LEU A 9 11.98 25.00 -11.72
N VAL A 10 13.32 25.11 -11.71
CA VAL A 10 14.23 24.04 -11.23
C VAL A 10 14.04 23.78 -9.73
N VAL A 11 13.98 24.83 -8.91
CA VAL A 11 13.74 24.69 -7.47
C VAL A 11 12.38 24.05 -7.20
N ALA A 12 11.34 24.49 -7.89
CA ALA A 12 10.00 23.90 -7.76
C ALA A 12 9.98 22.41 -8.16
N ALA A 13 10.66 22.03 -9.24
CA ALA A 13 10.76 20.63 -9.68
C ALA A 13 11.47 19.76 -8.61
N CYS A 14 12.57 20.23 -8.04
CA CYS A 14 13.30 19.52 -6.99
C CYS A 14 12.45 19.33 -5.71
N LEU A 15 11.70 20.36 -5.32
CA LEU A 15 10.77 20.28 -4.19
C LEU A 15 9.63 19.28 -4.44
N LEU A 16 9.06 19.28 -5.63
CA LEU A 16 8.00 18.34 -6.01
C LEU A 16 8.51 16.88 -6.00
N LEU A 17 9.72 16.63 -6.47
CA LEU A 17 10.33 15.30 -6.43
C LEU A 17 10.57 14.82 -4.99
N GLY A 18 11.12 15.68 -4.13
CA GLY A 18 11.32 15.36 -2.71
C GLY A 18 10.00 15.07 -1.99
N ASN A 19 8.96 15.85 -2.28
CA ASN A 19 7.63 15.66 -1.67
C ASN A 19 6.95 14.36 -2.16
N LYS A 20 7.08 13.99 -3.44
CA LYS A 20 6.58 12.71 -3.96
C LYS A 20 7.11 11.50 -3.20
N GLN A 21 8.41 11.49 -2.86
CA GLN A 21 9.02 10.40 -2.09
C GLN A 21 8.44 10.32 -0.67
N ALA A 22 8.25 11.44 -0.01
CA ALA A 22 7.64 11.49 1.33
C ALA A 22 6.18 11.01 1.31
N VAL A 23 5.41 11.36 0.28
CA VAL A 23 4.03 10.89 0.08
C VAL A 23 4.01 9.38 -0.16
N ALA A 24 4.90 8.86 -1.01
CA ALA A 24 5.00 7.41 -1.26
C ALA A 24 5.29 6.60 0.01
N LEU A 25 6.16 7.10 0.91
CA LEU A 25 6.40 6.45 2.20
C LEU A 25 5.14 6.43 3.09
N ARG A 26 4.37 7.51 3.13
CA ARG A 26 3.10 7.57 3.89
C ARG A 26 2.08 6.59 3.32
N GLU A 27 1.98 6.49 2.00
CA GLU A 27 1.10 5.51 1.34
C GLU A 27 1.49 4.08 1.69
N ARG A 28 2.79 3.73 1.72
CA ARG A 28 3.24 2.39 2.15
C ARG A 28 2.79 2.05 3.56
N VAL A 29 2.96 2.97 4.51
CA VAL A 29 2.50 2.78 5.89
C VAL A 29 0.99 2.53 5.92
N LYS A 30 0.21 3.33 5.20
CA LYS A 30 -1.24 3.21 5.12
C LYS A 30 -1.69 1.88 4.50
N ILE A 31 -1.01 1.41 3.44
CA ILE A 31 -1.29 0.12 2.82
C ILE A 31 -1.09 -1.01 3.83
N TRP A 32 0.03 -1.03 4.56
CA TRP A 32 0.32 -2.07 5.52
C TRP A 32 -0.61 -2.03 6.74
N GLU A 33 -0.96 -0.85 7.22
CA GLU A 33 -1.96 -0.67 8.27
C GLU A 33 -3.31 -1.27 7.84
N GLN A 34 -3.78 -0.96 6.64
CA GLN A 34 -5.05 -1.47 6.15
C GLN A 34 -4.99 -2.97 5.81
N ALA A 35 -3.86 -3.48 5.32
CA ALA A 35 -3.66 -4.91 5.08
C ALA A 35 -3.69 -5.72 6.39
N SER A 36 -3.01 -5.25 7.43
CA SER A 36 -3.02 -5.87 8.76
C SER A 36 -4.44 -5.87 9.34
N ARG A 37 -5.14 -4.74 9.27
CA ARG A 37 -6.53 -4.62 9.70
C ARG A 37 -7.46 -5.56 8.93
N LEU A 38 -7.33 -5.62 7.60
CA LEU A 38 -8.12 -6.52 6.76
C LEU A 38 -7.92 -7.98 7.16
N ALA A 39 -6.67 -8.43 7.37
CA ALA A 39 -6.39 -9.80 7.76
C ALA A 39 -7.00 -10.15 9.13
N GLY A 40 -6.90 -9.26 10.13
CA GLY A 40 -7.51 -9.46 11.44
C GLY A 40 -9.04 -9.47 11.40
N MET A 41 -9.65 -8.61 10.58
CA MET A 41 -11.11 -8.61 10.41
C MET A 41 -11.60 -9.85 9.67
N LEU A 42 -10.87 -10.30 8.65
CA LEU A 42 -11.19 -11.55 7.94
C LEU A 42 -11.12 -12.75 8.88
N GLU A 43 -10.12 -12.83 9.76
CA GLU A 43 -10.03 -13.88 10.79
C GLU A 43 -11.34 -13.99 11.58
N THR A 44 -11.83 -12.85 12.08
CA THR A 44 -13.07 -12.81 12.87
C THR A 44 -14.30 -13.13 12.01
N ARG A 45 -14.41 -12.55 10.81
CA ARG A 45 -15.58 -12.75 9.95
C ARG A 45 -15.70 -14.17 9.42
N ILE A 46 -14.59 -14.81 9.06
CA ILE A 46 -14.57 -16.21 8.60
C ILE A 46 -15.05 -17.16 9.71
N ALA A 47 -14.71 -16.89 10.96
CA ALA A 47 -15.13 -17.70 12.10
C ALA A 47 -16.66 -17.69 12.32
N TYR A 48 -17.33 -16.58 11.98
CA TYR A 48 -18.76 -16.38 12.32
C TYR A 48 -19.67 -16.21 11.10
N SER A 49 -19.15 -16.23 9.88
CA SER A 49 -19.93 -16.01 8.66
C SER A 49 -19.82 -17.17 7.69
N THR A 50 -20.96 -17.55 7.10
CA THR A 50 -21.02 -18.52 6.01
C THR A 50 -20.93 -17.87 4.62
N ARG A 51 -20.68 -16.56 4.56
CA ARG A 51 -20.65 -15.81 3.29
C ARG A 51 -19.38 -16.10 2.49
N PRO A 52 -19.45 -16.09 1.16
CA PRO A 52 -18.27 -16.20 0.30
C PRO A 52 -17.25 -15.08 0.55
N ILE A 53 -15.97 -15.41 0.52
CA ILE A 53 -14.86 -14.46 0.77
C ILE A 53 -14.96 -13.17 -0.07
N PRO A 54 -15.28 -13.19 -1.39
CA PRO A 54 -15.39 -11.96 -2.16
C PRO A 54 -16.45 -10.98 -1.63
N GLN A 55 -17.56 -11.51 -1.10
CA GLN A 55 -18.61 -10.67 -0.49
C GLN A 55 -18.13 -10.05 0.82
N LEU A 56 -17.43 -10.82 1.66
CA LEU A 56 -16.83 -10.32 2.91
C LEU A 56 -15.81 -9.22 2.63
N LEU A 57 -14.97 -9.38 1.63
CA LEU A 57 -13.97 -8.37 1.24
C LEU A 57 -14.62 -7.06 0.80
N ASN A 58 -15.69 -7.13 0.00
CA ASN A 58 -16.42 -5.96 -0.45
C ASN A 58 -17.16 -5.25 0.71
N GLU A 59 -17.74 -6.01 1.64
CA GLU A 59 -18.37 -5.48 2.85
C GLU A 59 -17.33 -4.75 3.71
N LEU A 60 -16.20 -5.39 4.00
CA LEU A 60 -15.11 -4.82 4.80
C LEU A 60 -14.53 -3.55 4.14
N TYR A 61 -14.36 -3.56 2.82
CA TYR A 61 -13.90 -2.37 2.10
C TYR A 61 -14.79 -1.16 2.35
N ARG A 62 -16.13 -1.36 2.32
CA ARG A 62 -17.10 -0.27 2.51
C ARG A 62 -17.23 0.16 3.97
N THR A 63 -17.24 -0.80 4.90
CA THR A 63 -17.48 -0.53 6.32
C THR A 63 -16.25 0.09 6.99
N ASP A 64 -15.06 -0.40 6.66
CA ASP A 64 -13.81 -0.07 7.34
C ASP A 64 -12.92 0.89 6.56
N ASN A 65 -13.44 1.47 5.48
CA ASN A 65 -12.77 2.49 4.68
C ASN A 65 -11.35 2.10 4.22
N LEU A 66 -11.21 0.89 3.67
CA LEU A 66 -9.94 0.30 3.21
C LEU A 66 -9.45 0.94 1.88
N THR A 67 -9.40 2.26 1.82
CA THR A 67 -9.11 3.04 0.60
C THR A 67 -7.70 2.84 0.05
N ALA A 68 -6.75 2.37 0.86
CA ALA A 68 -5.40 2.06 0.41
C ALA A 68 -5.29 0.71 -0.32
N LEU A 69 -6.38 -0.07 -0.36
CA LEU A 69 -6.49 -1.34 -1.07
C LEU A 69 -7.58 -1.24 -2.16
N PRO A 70 -7.42 -0.41 -3.19
CA PRO A 70 -8.47 -0.05 -4.13
C PRO A 70 -8.93 -1.20 -5.03
N PHE A 71 -8.18 -2.30 -5.10
CA PHE A 71 -8.53 -3.49 -5.87
C PHE A 71 -9.61 -4.36 -5.20
N LEU A 72 -9.84 -4.24 -3.87
CA LEU A 72 -10.77 -5.09 -3.12
C LEU A 72 -12.21 -5.11 -3.69
N PRO A 73 -12.83 -3.97 -4.05
CA PRO A 73 -14.19 -3.98 -4.61
C PRO A 73 -14.30 -4.75 -5.92
N LYS A 74 -13.23 -4.77 -6.71
CA LYS A 74 -13.20 -5.45 -8.01
C LYS A 74 -13.24 -6.98 -7.88
N LEU A 75 -12.83 -7.51 -6.72
CA LEU A 75 -12.87 -8.94 -6.45
C LEU A 75 -14.29 -9.51 -6.38
N SER A 76 -15.28 -8.69 -6.04
CA SER A 76 -16.68 -9.13 -6.00
C SER A 76 -17.26 -9.51 -7.37
N SER A 77 -16.66 -9.01 -8.45
CA SER A 77 -17.03 -9.34 -9.84
C SER A 77 -16.21 -10.49 -10.43
N CYS A 78 -15.22 -11.01 -9.71
CA CYS A 78 -14.41 -12.14 -10.17
C CYS A 78 -15.09 -13.46 -9.84
N ALA A 79 -14.98 -14.43 -10.78
CA ALA A 79 -15.41 -15.80 -10.50
C ALA A 79 -14.60 -16.39 -9.34
N PRO A 80 -15.21 -17.20 -8.47
CA PRO A 80 -14.55 -17.75 -7.29
C PRO A 80 -13.23 -18.49 -7.61
N GLU A 81 -13.21 -19.22 -8.73
CA GLU A 81 -12.02 -19.97 -9.18
C GLU A 81 -10.86 -19.06 -9.60
N LYS A 82 -11.17 -17.83 -10.06
CA LYS A 82 -10.19 -16.84 -10.52
C LYS A 82 -9.82 -15.79 -9.46
N MET A 83 -10.36 -15.93 -8.25
CA MET A 83 -10.15 -14.94 -7.20
C MET A 83 -8.67 -14.69 -6.89
N ALA A 84 -7.84 -15.74 -6.85
CA ALA A 84 -6.41 -15.62 -6.62
C ALA A 84 -5.69 -14.83 -7.73
N GLU A 85 -6.07 -15.06 -8.98
CA GLU A 85 -5.55 -14.33 -10.15
C GLU A 85 -5.99 -12.86 -10.15
N CYS A 86 -7.27 -12.60 -9.85
CA CYS A 86 -7.79 -11.25 -9.70
C CYS A 86 -7.10 -10.49 -8.57
N TRP A 87 -6.86 -11.15 -7.45
CA TRP A 87 -6.14 -10.59 -6.31
C TRP A 87 -4.71 -10.21 -6.71
N GLN A 88 -3.95 -11.14 -7.28
CA GLN A 88 -2.59 -10.91 -7.73
C GLN A 88 -2.53 -9.75 -8.72
N THR A 89 -3.39 -9.76 -9.74
CA THR A 89 -3.46 -8.70 -10.76
C THR A 89 -3.79 -7.34 -10.13
N GLY A 90 -4.70 -7.31 -9.16
CA GLY A 90 -5.06 -6.10 -8.43
C GLY A 90 -3.87 -5.52 -7.64
N VAL A 91 -3.17 -6.37 -6.90
CA VAL A 91 -1.95 -5.98 -6.16
C VAL A 91 -0.88 -5.44 -7.09
N GLU A 92 -0.60 -6.13 -8.20
CA GLU A 92 0.46 -5.74 -9.14
C GLU A 92 0.17 -4.42 -9.85
N LYS A 93 -1.08 -4.19 -10.26
CA LYS A 93 -1.47 -2.99 -11.01
C LYS A 93 -1.71 -1.76 -10.14
N GLU A 94 -2.27 -1.93 -8.95
CA GLU A 94 -2.75 -0.80 -8.15
C GLU A 94 -1.82 -0.42 -6.99
N LEU A 95 -0.97 -1.33 -6.53
CA LEU A 95 -0.04 -1.06 -5.43
C LEU A 95 1.40 -0.85 -5.91
N THR A 96 1.57 -0.09 -6.99
CA THR A 96 2.89 0.18 -7.60
C THR A 96 3.85 0.97 -6.70
N VAL A 97 3.33 1.62 -5.67
CA VAL A 97 4.12 2.32 -4.65
C VAL A 97 4.92 1.35 -3.75
N LEU A 98 4.47 0.08 -3.67
CA LEU A 98 5.18 -0.97 -2.94
C LEU A 98 6.30 -1.58 -3.78
N PRO A 99 7.44 -1.94 -3.15
CA PRO A 99 8.47 -2.78 -3.76
C PRO A 99 7.92 -4.12 -4.26
N VAL A 100 8.60 -4.75 -5.21
CA VAL A 100 8.18 -6.05 -5.78
C VAL A 100 8.04 -7.12 -4.69
N SER A 101 8.99 -7.20 -3.75
CA SER A 101 8.95 -8.13 -2.62
C SER A 101 7.71 -7.96 -1.74
N ASP A 102 7.30 -6.73 -1.52
CA ASP A 102 6.14 -6.36 -0.70
C ASP A 102 4.83 -6.69 -1.41
N ARG A 103 4.77 -6.43 -2.73
CA ARG A 103 3.63 -6.86 -3.55
C ARG A 103 3.49 -8.38 -3.58
N ALA A 104 4.61 -9.10 -3.67
CA ALA A 104 4.61 -10.57 -3.61
C ALA A 104 4.05 -11.09 -2.28
N LEU A 105 4.39 -10.45 -1.16
CA LEU A 105 3.82 -10.80 0.15
C LEU A 105 2.30 -10.61 0.21
N LEU A 106 1.79 -9.49 -0.31
CA LEU A 106 0.34 -9.24 -0.41
C LEU A 106 -0.36 -10.19 -1.38
N ALA A 107 0.27 -10.51 -2.51
CA ALA A 107 -0.26 -11.47 -3.47
C ALA A 107 -0.37 -12.88 -2.85
N ALA A 108 0.66 -13.31 -2.09
CA ALA A 108 0.68 -14.58 -1.39
C ALA A 108 -0.43 -14.70 -0.31
N PHE A 109 -0.85 -13.59 0.28
CA PHE A 109 -1.99 -13.58 1.21
C PHE A 109 -3.30 -13.95 0.52
N GLY A 110 -3.56 -13.42 -0.66
CA GLY A 110 -4.83 -13.66 -1.39
C GLY A 110 -4.94 -15.05 -2.03
N ALA A 111 -3.82 -15.71 -2.31
CA ALA A 111 -3.79 -16.94 -3.09
C ALA A 111 -4.59 -18.12 -2.48
N PRO A 112 -4.51 -18.44 -1.16
CA PRO A 112 -5.27 -19.53 -0.54
C PRO A 112 -6.64 -19.14 -0.02
N LEU A 113 -7.03 -17.83 -0.08
CA LEU A 113 -8.33 -17.38 0.43
C LEU A 113 -9.48 -18.07 -0.33
N GLY A 114 -10.39 -18.71 0.44
CA GLY A 114 -11.52 -19.44 -0.10
C GLY A 114 -11.22 -20.85 -0.61
N ARG A 115 -9.97 -21.34 -0.47
CA ARG A 115 -9.54 -22.67 -0.97
C ARG A 115 -9.26 -23.68 0.12
N THR A 116 -9.04 -23.23 1.36
CA THR A 116 -8.80 -24.07 2.52
C THR A 116 -10.03 -24.15 3.42
N ASP A 117 -10.02 -25.06 4.38
CA ASP A 117 -11.03 -25.15 5.42
C ASP A 117 -11.03 -23.90 6.33
N ILE A 118 -12.07 -23.73 7.12
CA ILE A 118 -12.25 -22.55 7.99
C ILE A 118 -11.08 -22.37 8.94
N ALA A 119 -10.61 -23.45 9.58
CA ALA A 119 -9.51 -23.39 10.53
C ALA A 119 -8.20 -22.97 9.85
N GLY A 120 -7.91 -23.52 8.67
CA GLY A 120 -6.76 -23.14 7.85
C GLY A 120 -6.80 -21.69 7.40
N GLN A 121 -7.98 -21.18 7.02
CA GLN A 121 -8.14 -19.77 6.65
C GLN A 121 -7.94 -18.82 7.83
N ILE A 122 -8.46 -19.16 9.01
CA ILE A 122 -8.26 -18.37 10.25
C ILE A 122 -6.76 -18.32 10.59
N ALA A 123 -6.07 -19.47 10.61
CA ALA A 123 -4.64 -19.54 10.88
C ALA A 123 -3.82 -18.74 9.87
N HIS A 124 -4.20 -18.82 8.58
CA HIS A 124 -3.58 -18.04 7.51
C HIS A 124 -3.75 -16.54 7.73
N CYS A 125 -4.97 -16.06 7.99
CA CYS A 125 -5.24 -14.65 8.27
C CYS A 125 -4.44 -14.14 9.47
N ARG A 126 -4.38 -14.91 10.56
CA ARG A 126 -3.60 -14.56 11.77
C ARG A 126 -2.11 -14.44 11.47
N THR A 127 -1.56 -15.40 10.73
CA THR A 127 -0.13 -15.38 10.35
C THR A 127 0.21 -14.16 9.51
N TYR A 128 -0.63 -13.83 8.54
CA TYR A 128 -0.40 -12.68 7.68
C TYR A 128 -0.68 -11.34 8.36
N ALA A 129 -1.64 -11.26 9.27
CA ALA A 129 -1.84 -10.07 10.09
C ALA A 129 -0.57 -9.68 10.86
N ALA A 130 0.11 -10.66 11.47
CA ALA A 130 1.39 -10.44 12.16
C ALA A 130 2.50 -9.97 11.19
N ARG A 131 2.62 -10.61 10.01
CA ARG A 131 3.59 -10.20 8.97
C ARG A 131 3.33 -8.80 8.43
N PHE A 132 2.08 -8.43 8.23
CA PHE A 132 1.71 -7.10 7.75
C PHE A 132 1.98 -6.03 8.82
N GLU A 133 1.78 -6.36 10.09
CA GLU A 133 2.10 -5.47 11.20
C GLU A 133 3.61 -5.24 11.33
N GLU A 134 4.42 -6.27 11.12
CA GLU A 134 5.88 -6.14 11.03
C GLU A 134 6.29 -5.19 9.88
N ARG A 135 5.69 -5.37 8.70
CA ARG A 135 5.93 -4.47 7.55
C ARG A 135 5.45 -3.05 7.80
N ARG A 136 4.31 -2.87 8.48
CA ARG A 136 3.82 -1.56 8.89
C ARG A 136 4.82 -0.85 9.79
N THR A 137 5.34 -1.56 10.79
CA THR A 137 6.33 -1.02 11.73
C THR A 137 7.62 -0.63 11.02
N ALA A 138 8.13 -1.47 10.13
CA ALA A 138 9.31 -1.16 9.32
C ALA A 138 9.07 0.07 8.40
N ALA A 139 7.92 0.14 7.72
CA ALA A 139 7.56 1.28 6.87
C ALA A 139 7.39 2.57 7.69
N ALA A 140 6.82 2.50 8.90
CA ALA A 140 6.68 3.64 9.80
C ALA A 140 8.04 4.15 10.29
N ALA A 141 8.98 3.26 10.61
CA ALA A 141 10.34 3.61 10.95
C ALA A 141 11.04 4.33 9.77
N GLU A 142 10.92 3.79 8.56
CA GLU A 142 11.46 4.43 7.36
C GLU A 142 10.84 5.81 7.11
N LEU A 143 9.54 5.97 7.30
CA LEU A 143 8.85 7.26 7.19
C LEU A 143 9.35 8.25 8.23
N SER A 144 9.56 7.83 9.49
CA SER A 144 10.04 8.71 10.55
C SER A 144 11.47 9.23 10.28
N GLU A 145 12.31 8.39 9.71
CA GLU A 145 13.71 8.69 9.40
C GLU A 145 13.83 9.54 8.11
N LYS A 146 13.18 9.10 7.03
CA LYS A 146 13.37 9.67 5.68
C LYS A 146 12.31 10.68 5.27
N GLY A 147 11.13 10.65 5.90
CA GLY A 147 9.99 11.47 5.48
C GLY A 147 10.23 12.97 5.59
N ARG A 148 11.11 13.42 6.48
CA ARG A 148 11.56 14.83 6.59
C ARG A 148 12.80 15.13 5.75
N LEU A 149 13.62 14.12 5.49
CA LEU A 149 14.88 14.30 4.76
C LEU A 149 14.62 14.56 3.27
N TYR A 150 13.69 13.86 2.65
CA TYR A 150 13.42 14.00 1.21
C TYR A 150 13.00 15.41 0.78
N PRO A 151 12.06 16.09 1.45
CA PRO A 151 11.73 17.48 1.13
C PRO A 151 12.90 18.45 1.36
N LEU A 152 13.69 18.24 2.43
CA LEU A 152 14.89 19.04 2.72
C LEU A 152 15.98 18.88 1.67
N LEU A 153 16.25 17.64 1.25
CA LEU A 153 17.20 17.35 0.17
C LEU A 153 16.71 17.94 -1.16
N GLY A 154 15.42 17.90 -1.43
CA GLY A 154 14.83 18.56 -2.61
C GLY A 154 15.05 20.07 -2.59
N LEU A 155 14.86 20.73 -1.44
CA LEU A 155 15.09 22.16 -1.27
C LEU A 155 16.58 22.51 -1.43
N LEU A 156 17.46 21.81 -0.72
CA LEU A 156 18.90 22.07 -0.77
C LEU A 156 19.48 21.79 -2.15
N GLY A 157 19.07 20.71 -2.80
CA GLY A 157 19.46 20.38 -4.17
C GLY A 157 18.99 21.43 -5.17
N GLY A 158 17.76 21.90 -5.05
CA GLY A 158 17.21 22.99 -5.87
C GLY A 158 17.98 24.30 -5.71
N LEU A 159 18.32 24.67 -4.46
CA LEU A 159 19.14 25.87 -4.18
C LEU A 159 20.57 25.75 -4.70
N ALA A 160 21.21 24.58 -4.57
CA ALA A 160 22.55 24.34 -5.09
C ALA A 160 22.59 24.48 -6.62
N LEU A 161 21.61 23.89 -7.32
CA LEU A 161 21.46 24.03 -8.77
C LEU A 161 21.15 25.50 -9.17
N ALA A 162 20.36 26.21 -8.40
CA ALA A 162 20.06 27.62 -8.61
C ALA A 162 21.35 28.48 -8.56
N LEU A 163 22.20 28.24 -7.55
CA LEU A 163 23.51 28.93 -7.41
C LEU A 163 24.47 28.65 -8.59
N LEU A 164 24.41 27.46 -9.16
CA LEU A 164 25.26 27.06 -10.28
C LEU A 164 24.81 27.67 -11.62
N LEU A 165 23.55 28.11 -11.70
CA LEU A 165 22.93 28.72 -12.90
C LEU A 165 22.97 30.26 -12.87
N ILE A 166 23.35 30.90 -11.77
CA ILE A 166 23.55 32.35 -11.64
C ILE A 166 24.91 32.74 -12.19
#